data_ba232ac46d6ad6bd556c617c49868b4b
#
_entry.id   ba232ac46d6ad6bd556c617c49868b4b
#
_cell.length_a   1.000
_cell.length_b   1.000
_cell.length_c   1.000
_cell.angle_alpha   90.00
_cell.angle_beta   90.00
_cell.angle_gamma   90.00
#
_symmetry.space_group_name_H-M   'P 1'
#
loop_
_entity.id
_entity.type
_entity.pdbx_description
1 polymer ?
#
loop_
_entity_poly.entity_id
_entity_poly.type
_entity_poly.pdbx_seq_one_letter_code
_entity_poly.pdbx_strand_id
1 'polypeptide(L)'
;MQYHAHALASNGVDVDLVGFEGTAVPKRITDEPRIMLHRFAPPRLKMRHGLSGSPYAVLGLIDAARLSLRLWRTLRALERPDLVLVQNPPAFPTLVVTWFALRRRGVRFVIDWHNLGFTLLQLRLGQGHPAVRLARWFERRDARRVEGNLCVSRGLAAFLHTRFGVASAQVLYDRPASGFVPIEESRREGYRQALFGRLGVHASPVGFIVCPTSWTEDEDFDVIIDAVLRLEDRIRGWEAAQPSTRRFPDLVILVTGDGARRAEFERRFAGLPARRIQLRARWLEPEDYPGVVGSADLGLCLHRSSSGLDIPMKIADLFGAGVPVCALDYGACLAERVRHADNGLLFSTAAQLADVLFDLFQYYPQDQQLLDRLRAGAHKSARPSWEEGWAREARALLLP
;
A
#
# COMPACT_ATOMS: atom_id res chain seq x y z
N MET A 1 -1.02 12.03 2.40
CA MET A 1 -1.37 13.41 2.87
C MET A 1 -0.73 13.76 4.20
N GLN A 2 -0.78 12.93 5.25
CA GLN A 2 -0.17 13.24 6.56
C GLN A 2 1.34 13.56 6.46
N TYR A 3 2.07 12.84 5.62
CA TYR A 3 3.50 13.12 5.37
C TYR A 3 3.73 14.49 4.70
N HIS A 4 2.88 14.86 3.73
CA HIS A 4 2.93 16.20 3.13
C HIS A 4 2.62 17.28 4.16
N ALA A 5 1.60 17.07 4.99
CA ALA A 5 1.24 18.01 6.05
C ALA A 5 2.41 18.24 7.01
N HIS A 6 3.04 17.15 7.48
CA HIS A 6 4.20 17.25 8.36
C HIS A 6 5.39 17.93 7.67
N ALA A 7 5.70 17.59 6.42
CA ALA A 7 6.79 18.21 5.69
C ALA A 7 6.55 19.72 5.46
N LEU A 8 5.32 20.14 5.15
CA LEU A 8 4.94 21.55 5.03
C LEU A 8 5.08 22.29 6.37
N ALA A 9 4.53 21.72 7.45
CA ALA A 9 4.61 22.32 8.79
C ALA A 9 6.07 22.45 9.26
N SER A 10 6.90 21.45 9.03
CA SER A 10 8.35 21.48 9.32
C SER A 10 9.11 22.55 8.50
N ASN A 11 8.55 23.03 7.40
CA ASN A 11 9.06 24.16 6.63
C ASN A 11 8.37 25.49 6.97
N GLY A 12 7.64 25.56 8.09
CA GLY A 12 7.05 26.79 8.61
C GLY A 12 5.69 27.16 8.02
N VAL A 13 5.02 26.23 7.28
CA VAL A 13 3.71 26.47 6.67
C VAL A 13 2.60 26.01 7.61
N ASP A 14 1.56 26.84 7.78
CA ASP A 14 0.36 26.45 8.50
C ASP A 14 -0.52 25.59 7.59
N VAL A 15 -1.01 24.45 8.09
CA VAL A 15 -1.67 23.40 7.30
C VAL A 15 -3.02 23.04 7.86
N ASP A 16 -4.07 23.20 7.06
CA ASP A 16 -5.39 22.64 7.31
C ASP A 16 -5.48 21.23 6.68
N LEU A 17 -5.40 20.18 7.49
CA LEU A 17 -5.52 18.80 7.03
C LEU A 17 -6.97 18.31 7.09
N VAL A 18 -7.60 18.19 5.93
CA VAL A 18 -9.00 17.80 5.78
C VAL A 18 -9.13 16.31 5.43
N GLY A 19 -9.89 15.54 6.19
CA GLY A 19 -10.02 14.10 5.94
C GLY A 19 -11.14 13.42 6.71
N PHE A 20 -11.16 12.08 6.63
CA PHE A 20 -12.16 11.25 7.32
C PHE A 20 -11.76 10.93 8.76
N GLU A 21 -12.77 10.80 9.62
CA GLU A 21 -12.65 10.17 10.94
C GLU A 21 -12.45 8.64 10.80
N GLY A 22 -12.07 8.00 11.92
CA GLY A 22 -12.04 6.54 12.03
C GLY A 22 -10.65 5.91 11.97
N THR A 23 -9.60 6.67 11.63
CA THR A 23 -8.22 6.21 11.71
C THR A 23 -7.46 7.02 12.76
N ALA A 24 -6.66 6.35 13.59
CA ALA A 24 -5.76 7.03 14.51
C ALA A 24 -4.79 7.93 13.74
N VAL A 25 -4.60 9.13 14.21
CA VAL A 25 -3.64 10.09 13.64
C VAL A 25 -2.35 9.99 14.46
N PRO A 26 -1.19 9.81 13.82
CA PRO A 26 0.08 9.75 14.52
C PRO A 26 0.37 11.01 15.34
N LYS A 27 1.00 10.86 16.50
CA LYS A 27 1.35 11.98 17.41
C LYS A 27 2.10 13.11 16.72
N ARG A 28 3.01 12.80 15.79
CA ARG A 28 3.73 13.80 14.98
C ARG A 28 2.83 14.75 14.20
N ILE A 29 1.56 14.39 13.98
CA ILE A 29 0.56 15.24 13.31
C ILE A 29 -0.31 15.95 14.35
N THR A 30 -0.72 15.25 15.43
CA THR A 30 -1.59 15.84 16.46
C THR A 30 -0.87 16.84 17.35
N ASP A 31 0.42 16.62 17.57
CA ASP A 31 1.25 17.44 18.45
C ASP A 31 1.95 18.60 17.69
N GLU A 32 1.80 18.65 16.34
CA GLU A 32 2.37 19.72 15.51
C GLU A 32 1.44 20.96 15.52
N PRO A 33 1.85 22.08 16.12
CA PRO A 33 0.99 23.24 16.31
C PRO A 33 0.57 23.93 15.01
N ARG A 34 1.31 23.72 13.93
CA ARG A 34 1.02 24.25 12.60
C ARG A 34 0.03 23.40 11.80
N ILE A 35 -0.44 22.26 12.33
CA ILE A 35 -1.38 21.38 11.63
C ILE A 35 -2.73 21.42 12.32
N MET A 36 -3.73 21.97 11.67
CA MET A 36 -5.12 21.92 12.12
C MET A 36 -5.88 20.80 11.42
N LEU A 37 -6.50 19.92 12.21
CA LEU A 37 -7.24 18.77 11.71
C LEU A 37 -8.72 19.08 11.53
N HIS A 38 -9.24 18.91 10.31
CA HIS A 38 -10.66 18.99 9.99
C HIS A 38 -11.18 17.62 9.56
N ARG A 39 -11.88 16.93 10.47
CA ARG A 39 -12.34 15.56 10.23
C ARG A 39 -13.84 15.48 10.14
N PHE A 40 -14.34 14.59 9.28
CA PHE A 40 -15.77 14.31 9.15
C PHE A 40 -16.02 12.81 8.92
N ALA A 41 -17.22 12.37 9.33
CA ALA A 41 -17.58 10.96 9.26
C ALA A 41 -17.49 10.41 7.82
N PRO A 42 -16.94 9.21 7.63
CA PRO A 42 -16.82 8.57 6.31
C PRO A 42 -18.20 8.28 5.70
N PRO A 43 -18.29 8.10 4.37
CA PRO A 43 -19.53 7.70 3.71
C PRO A 43 -20.08 6.38 4.29
N ARG A 44 -21.39 6.34 4.53
CA ARG A 44 -22.06 5.16 5.12
C ARG A 44 -21.96 3.91 4.24
N LEU A 45 -21.82 4.09 2.93
CA LEU A 45 -21.70 2.99 1.98
C LEU A 45 -20.42 2.16 2.14
N LYS A 46 -19.31 2.75 2.61
CA LYS A 46 -18.10 1.99 2.97
C LYS A 46 -18.34 0.98 4.09
N MET A 47 -19.39 1.18 4.90
CA MET A 47 -19.72 0.35 6.07
C MET A 47 -20.74 -0.77 5.76
N ARG A 48 -21.32 -0.83 4.55
CA ARG A 48 -22.37 -1.81 4.22
C ARG A 48 -21.91 -2.69 3.04
N HIS A 49 -21.25 -3.80 3.37
CA HIS A 49 -21.01 -4.88 2.43
C HIS A 49 -22.32 -5.67 2.22
N GLY A 50 -22.68 -5.94 0.96
CA GLY A 50 -23.78 -6.83 0.61
C GLY A 50 -25.05 -6.22 0.01
N LEU A 51 -25.08 -4.91 -0.24
CA LEU A 51 -26.19 -4.29 -0.99
C LEU A 51 -25.82 -4.18 -2.48
N SER A 52 -26.63 -4.77 -3.34
CA SER A 52 -26.53 -4.62 -4.80
C SER A 52 -27.86 -4.10 -5.39
N GLY A 53 -27.79 -3.44 -6.54
CA GLY A 53 -28.98 -2.98 -7.27
C GLY A 53 -29.34 -1.51 -7.07
N SER A 54 -30.57 -1.13 -7.48
CA SER A 54 -31.07 0.25 -7.54
C SER A 54 -31.01 1.01 -6.20
N PRO A 55 -31.31 0.42 -5.03
CA PRO A 55 -31.19 1.09 -3.74
C PRO A 55 -29.74 1.49 -3.39
N TYR A 56 -28.76 0.68 -3.83
CA TYR A 56 -27.35 0.95 -3.62
C TYR A 56 -26.88 2.20 -4.37
N ALA A 57 -27.33 2.38 -5.63
CA ALA A 57 -27.02 3.55 -6.42
C ALA A 57 -27.59 4.85 -5.81
N VAL A 58 -28.83 4.81 -5.32
CA VAL A 58 -29.48 5.97 -4.66
C VAL A 58 -28.76 6.35 -3.37
N LEU A 59 -28.41 5.37 -2.52
CA LEU A 59 -27.65 5.62 -1.29
C LEU A 59 -26.27 6.19 -1.61
N GLY A 60 -25.62 5.72 -2.68
CA GLY A 60 -24.33 6.25 -3.16
C GLY A 60 -24.42 7.72 -3.57
N LEU A 61 -25.46 8.11 -4.26
CA LEU A 61 -25.69 9.50 -4.65
C LEU A 61 -25.96 10.39 -3.41
N ILE A 62 -26.75 9.92 -2.46
CA ILE A 62 -27.00 10.64 -1.21
C ILE A 62 -25.70 10.83 -0.40
N ASP A 63 -24.89 9.79 -0.28
CA ASP A 63 -23.62 9.89 0.43
C ASP A 63 -22.62 10.80 -0.29
N ALA A 64 -22.56 10.75 -1.62
CA ALA A 64 -21.76 11.66 -2.41
C ALA A 64 -22.21 13.12 -2.25
N ALA A 65 -23.52 13.37 -2.25
CA ALA A 65 -24.08 14.71 -2.03
C ALA A 65 -23.77 15.24 -0.60
N ARG A 66 -23.92 14.39 0.41
CA ARG A 66 -23.59 14.74 1.80
C ARG A 66 -22.10 15.04 1.97
N LEU A 67 -21.25 14.20 1.39
CA LEU A 67 -19.79 14.41 1.38
C LEU A 67 -19.43 15.71 0.68
N SER A 68 -20.02 15.96 -0.49
CA SER A 68 -19.83 17.20 -1.26
C SER A 68 -20.19 18.44 -0.44
N LEU A 69 -21.34 18.41 0.23
CA LEU A 69 -21.81 19.54 1.05
C LEU A 69 -20.91 19.78 2.29
N ARG A 70 -20.47 18.70 2.95
CA ARG A 70 -19.57 18.81 4.11
C ARG A 70 -18.23 19.37 3.67
N LEU A 71 -17.62 18.79 2.65
CA LEU A 71 -16.35 19.25 2.10
C LEU A 71 -16.45 20.73 1.65
N TRP A 72 -17.51 21.09 0.94
CA TRP A 72 -17.78 22.46 0.55
C TRP A 72 -17.83 23.42 1.72
N ARG A 73 -18.62 23.07 2.77
CA ARG A 73 -18.75 23.90 3.97
C ARG A 73 -17.41 24.05 4.70
N THR A 74 -16.67 22.96 4.89
CA THR A 74 -15.35 22.99 5.51
C THR A 74 -14.41 23.92 4.72
N LEU A 75 -14.25 23.71 3.42
CA LEU A 75 -13.35 24.51 2.59
C LEU A 75 -13.75 26.00 2.51
N ARG A 76 -15.04 26.30 2.63
CA ARG A 76 -15.53 27.71 2.64
C ARG A 76 -15.36 28.38 3.98
N ALA A 77 -15.31 27.61 5.07
CA ALA A 77 -15.10 28.13 6.43
C ALA A 77 -13.61 28.39 6.75
N LEU A 78 -12.69 27.73 6.03
CA LEU A 78 -11.26 27.99 6.17
C LEU A 78 -10.90 29.41 5.70
N GLU A 79 -9.87 29.96 6.28
CA GLU A 79 -9.19 31.13 5.74
C GLU A 79 -8.74 30.82 4.31
N ARG A 80 -8.44 31.86 3.52
CA ARG A 80 -8.02 31.66 2.15
C ARG A 80 -6.64 30.98 2.12
N PRO A 81 -6.54 29.71 1.68
CA PRO A 81 -5.24 29.06 1.53
C PRO A 81 -4.51 29.61 0.30
N ASP A 82 -3.19 29.63 0.33
CA ASP A 82 -2.35 29.97 -0.83
C ASP A 82 -2.29 28.78 -1.81
N LEU A 83 -2.31 27.56 -1.26
CA LEU A 83 -2.23 26.33 -2.01
C LEU A 83 -3.19 25.26 -1.45
N VAL A 84 -3.78 24.48 -2.31
CA VAL A 84 -4.49 23.27 -1.95
C VAL A 84 -3.86 22.05 -2.63
N LEU A 85 -3.48 21.07 -1.84
CA LEU A 85 -2.98 19.77 -2.29
C LEU A 85 -4.07 18.72 -2.13
N VAL A 86 -4.51 18.11 -3.24
CA VAL A 86 -5.62 17.15 -3.25
C VAL A 86 -5.14 15.78 -3.67
N GLN A 87 -5.29 14.79 -2.80
CA GLN A 87 -4.99 13.39 -3.14
C GLN A 87 -6.02 12.82 -4.12
N ASN A 88 -5.55 12.11 -5.13
CA ASN A 88 -6.35 11.31 -6.04
C ASN A 88 -5.90 9.84 -6.01
N PRO A 89 -6.80 8.85 -5.86
CA PRO A 89 -8.22 8.91 -5.66
C PRO A 89 -8.66 9.31 -4.23
N PRO A 90 -9.91 9.74 -4.02
CA PRO A 90 -11.02 9.80 -4.99
C PRO A 90 -11.09 11.13 -5.75
N ALA A 91 -11.25 11.06 -7.09
CA ALA A 91 -11.45 12.24 -7.89
C ALA A 91 -12.82 12.90 -7.64
N PHE A 92 -13.87 12.10 -7.63
CA PHE A 92 -15.23 12.56 -7.39
C PHE A 92 -15.72 12.10 -6.00
N PRO A 93 -16.31 12.99 -5.19
CA PRO A 93 -16.58 14.40 -5.48
C PRO A 93 -15.42 15.36 -5.15
N THR A 94 -14.31 14.88 -4.62
CA THR A 94 -13.26 15.68 -3.97
C THR A 94 -12.66 16.76 -4.86
N LEU A 95 -12.11 16.40 -6.04
CA LEU A 95 -11.52 17.38 -6.94
C LEU A 95 -12.52 18.43 -7.41
N VAL A 96 -13.73 17.98 -7.79
CA VAL A 96 -14.78 18.86 -8.29
C VAL A 96 -15.23 19.86 -7.23
N VAL A 97 -15.50 19.39 -6.02
CA VAL A 97 -15.95 20.25 -4.91
C VAL A 97 -14.86 21.23 -4.52
N THR A 98 -13.63 20.76 -4.38
CA THR A 98 -12.49 21.60 -4.01
C THR A 98 -12.27 22.71 -5.06
N TRP A 99 -12.29 22.33 -6.34
CA TRP A 99 -12.19 23.30 -7.41
C TRP A 99 -13.26 24.38 -7.32
N PHE A 100 -14.55 24.01 -7.23
CA PHE A 100 -15.63 25.00 -7.18
C PHE A 100 -15.63 25.84 -5.89
N ALA A 101 -15.20 25.27 -4.75
CA ALA A 101 -15.13 25.99 -3.48
C ALA A 101 -14.05 27.09 -3.50
N LEU A 102 -12.89 26.85 -4.15
CA LEU A 102 -11.70 27.65 -4.00
C LEU A 102 -11.25 28.40 -5.27
N ARG A 103 -11.66 27.99 -6.50
CA ARG A 103 -11.18 28.57 -7.77
C ARG A 103 -11.27 30.10 -7.90
N ARG A 104 -12.27 30.70 -7.26
CA ARG A 104 -12.46 32.17 -7.31
C ARG A 104 -11.64 32.92 -6.25
N ARG A 105 -10.90 32.18 -5.43
CA ARG A 105 -10.10 32.74 -4.32
C ARG A 105 -8.64 32.97 -4.69
N GLY A 106 -8.23 32.68 -5.93
CA GLY A 106 -6.85 32.78 -6.39
C GLY A 106 -5.89 31.78 -5.71
N VAL A 107 -6.40 30.60 -5.42
CA VAL A 107 -5.67 29.50 -4.75
C VAL A 107 -4.95 28.66 -5.79
N ARG A 108 -3.68 28.31 -5.56
CA ARG A 108 -2.94 27.33 -6.36
C ARG A 108 -3.47 25.92 -6.08
N PHE A 109 -3.64 25.11 -7.14
CA PHE A 109 -4.11 23.72 -7.04
C PHE A 109 -3.00 22.75 -7.44
N VAL A 110 -2.74 21.75 -6.60
CA VAL A 110 -1.86 20.64 -6.91
C VAL A 110 -2.61 19.33 -6.65
N ILE A 111 -2.51 18.38 -7.58
CA ILE A 111 -3.07 17.04 -7.41
C ILE A 111 -1.92 16.08 -7.10
N ASP A 112 -2.11 15.26 -6.07
CA ASP A 112 -1.23 14.16 -5.68
C ASP A 112 -1.83 12.83 -6.14
N TRP A 113 -1.30 12.27 -7.22
CA TRP A 113 -1.81 11.08 -7.89
C TRP A 113 -1.19 9.81 -7.31
N HIS A 114 -1.95 9.08 -6.53
CA HIS A 114 -1.57 7.74 -6.05
C HIS A 114 -2.08 6.62 -6.95
N ASN A 115 -3.18 6.84 -7.66
CA ASN A 115 -3.73 5.97 -8.69
C ASN A 115 -4.75 6.77 -9.53
N LEU A 116 -5.43 6.09 -10.47
CA LEU A 116 -6.52 6.64 -11.26
C LEU A 116 -7.86 6.20 -10.67
N GLY A 117 -8.69 7.13 -10.22
CA GLY A 117 -9.98 6.84 -9.59
C GLY A 117 -10.96 6.16 -10.54
N PHE A 118 -10.91 6.50 -11.85
CA PHE A 118 -11.77 5.84 -12.84
C PHE A 118 -11.43 4.35 -13.00
N THR A 119 -10.16 3.91 -12.81
CA THR A 119 -9.81 2.48 -12.90
C THR A 119 -10.31 1.70 -11.69
N LEU A 120 -10.28 2.30 -10.49
CA LEU A 120 -10.90 1.71 -9.30
C LEU A 120 -12.43 1.57 -9.47
N LEU A 121 -13.06 2.58 -10.05
CA LEU A 121 -14.50 2.53 -10.35
C LEU A 121 -14.81 1.47 -11.40
N GLN A 122 -13.93 1.29 -12.39
CA GLN A 122 -14.02 0.29 -13.46
C GLN A 122 -14.01 -1.14 -12.90
N LEU A 123 -13.24 -1.45 -11.84
CA LEU A 123 -13.24 -2.77 -11.21
C LEU A 123 -14.64 -3.14 -10.68
N ARG A 124 -15.42 -2.15 -10.22
CA ARG A 124 -16.75 -2.36 -9.63
C ARG A 124 -17.89 -2.31 -10.62
N LEU A 125 -17.81 -1.44 -11.62
CA LEU A 125 -18.90 -1.14 -12.53
C LEU A 125 -18.69 -1.68 -13.95
N GLY A 126 -17.48 -2.15 -14.28
CA GLY A 126 -17.10 -2.55 -15.63
C GLY A 126 -16.64 -1.37 -16.49
N GLN A 127 -15.83 -1.66 -17.52
CA GLN A 127 -15.20 -0.64 -18.40
C GLN A 127 -16.19 0.25 -19.14
N GLY A 128 -17.30 -0.30 -19.58
CA GLY A 128 -18.31 0.40 -20.41
C GLY A 128 -19.24 1.32 -19.63
N HIS A 129 -19.21 1.31 -18.31
CA HIS A 129 -20.18 2.03 -17.49
C HIS A 129 -20.05 3.56 -17.65
N PRO A 130 -21.17 4.31 -17.84
CA PRO A 130 -21.12 5.76 -18.05
C PRO A 130 -20.41 6.54 -16.94
N ALA A 131 -20.54 6.10 -15.68
CA ALA A 131 -19.86 6.71 -14.53
C ALA A 131 -18.33 6.61 -14.64
N VAL A 132 -17.79 5.52 -15.19
CA VAL A 132 -16.34 5.34 -15.42
C VAL A 132 -15.85 6.35 -16.46
N ARG A 133 -16.61 6.52 -17.56
CA ARG A 133 -16.30 7.50 -18.61
C ARG A 133 -16.32 8.93 -18.06
N LEU A 134 -17.31 9.23 -17.23
CA LEU A 134 -17.47 10.54 -16.60
C LEU A 134 -16.32 10.81 -15.59
N ALA A 135 -15.98 9.83 -14.75
CA ALA A 135 -14.86 9.93 -13.81
C ALA A 135 -13.55 10.21 -14.56
N ARG A 136 -13.26 9.44 -15.63
CA ARG A 136 -12.08 9.65 -16.48
C ARG A 136 -12.05 11.04 -17.09
N TRP A 137 -13.21 11.55 -17.52
CA TRP A 137 -13.31 12.89 -18.09
C TRP A 137 -12.99 13.98 -17.05
N PHE A 138 -13.52 13.84 -15.82
CA PHE A 138 -13.22 14.76 -14.72
C PHE A 138 -11.74 14.75 -14.38
N GLU A 139 -11.14 13.58 -14.17
CA GLU A 139 -9.71 13.48 -13.88
C GLU A 139 -8.84 14.11 -14.96
N ARG A 140 -9.12 13.79 -16.24
CA ARG A 140 -8.41 14.39 -17.36
C ARG A 140 -8.56 15.91 -17.42
N ARG A 141 -9.76 16.43 -17.19
CA ARG A 141 -10.04 17.87 -17.19
C ARG A 141 -9.28 18.56 -16.07
N ASP A 142 -9.34 18.01 -14.86
CA ASP A 142 -8.79 18.65 -13.67
C ASP A 142 -7.25 18.57 -13.66
N ALA A 143 -6.67 17.44 -14.09
CA ALA A 143 -5.22 17.30 -14.26
C ALA A 143 -4.59 18.39 -15.15
N ARG A 144 -5.34 18.90 -16.13
CA ARG A 144 -4.88 19.93 -17.08
C ARG A 144 -5.04 21.37 -16.57
N ARG A 145 -5.84 21.57 -15.52
CA ARG A 145 -6.26 22.88 -15.03
C ARG A 145 -5.53 23.31 -13.76
N VAL A 146 -4.85 22.38 -13.13
CA VAL A 146 -4.11 22.63 -11.90
C VAL A 146 -2.69 23.13 -12.20
N GLU A 147 -2.13 23.84 -11.27
CA GLU A 147 -0.78 24.42 -11.37
C GLU A 147 0.31 23.35 -11.20
N GLY A 148 -0.02 22.18 -10.62
CA GLY A 148 0.93 21.11 -10.45
C GLY A 148 0.30 19.72 -10.31
N ASN A 149 1.08 18.72 -10.71
CA ASN A 149 0.75 17.32 -10.54
C ASN A 149 1.94 16.60 -9.91
N LEU A 150 1.73 15.96 -8.77
CA LEU A 150 2.61 14.96 -8.19
C LEU A 150 2.11 13.57 -8.54
N CYS A 151 2.97 12.59 -8.66
CA CYS A 151 2.55 11.21 -8.89
C CYS A 151 3.56 10.20 -8.33
N VAL A 152 3.09 9.01 -7.97
CA VAL A 152 3.88 8.00 -7.25
C VAL A 152 4.77 7.15 -8.15
N SER A 153 4.73 7.33 -9.49
CA SER A 153 5.52 6.54 -10.42
C SER A 153 5.79 7.27 -11.73
N ARG A 154 6.85 6.88 -12.45
CA ARG A 154 7.14 7.36 -13.80
C ARG A 154 6.09 6.87 -14.81
N GLY A 155 5.59 5.66 -14.62
CA GLY A 155 4.50 5.12 -15.45
C GLY A 155 3.25 5.99 -15.37
N LEU A 156 2.87 6.44 -14.16
CA LEU A 156 1.75 7.34 -13.97
C LEU A 156 2.02 8.74 -14.56
N ALA A 157 3.22 9.29 -14.38
CA ALA A 157 3.62 10.54 -15.02
C ALA A 157 3.52 10.49 -16.55
N ALA A 158 4.02 9.41 -17.16
CA ALA A 158 3.94 9.19 -18.60
C ALA A 158 2.48 9.06 -19.07
N PHE A 159 1.63 8.38 -18.30
CA PHE A 159 0.20 8.28 -18.60
C PHE A 159 -0.49 9.66 -18.54
N LEU A 160 -0.25 10.43 -17.49
CA LEU A 160 -0.79 11.78 -17.35
C LEU A 160 -0.38 12.67 -18.53
N HIS A 161 0.87 12.60 -18.94
CA HIS A 161 1.37 13.32 -20.10
C HIS A 161 0.70 12.87 -21.40
N THR A 162 0.76 11.58 -21.72
CA THR A 162 0.35 11.05 -23.04
C THR A 162 -1.16 10.95 -23.20
N ARG A 163 -1.88 10.57 -22.12
CA ARG A 163 -3.34 10.31 -22.19
C ARG A 163 -4.18 11.46 -21.71
N PHE A 164 -3.69 12.20 -20.72
CA PHE A 164 -4.42 13.35 -20.17
C PHE A 164 -3.92 14.68 -20.75
N GLY A 165 -2.74 14.73 -21.36
CA GLY A 165 -2.15 15.94 -21.95
C GLY A 165 -1.67 16.92 -20.88
N VAL A 166 -1.19 16.40 -19.74
CA VAL A 166 -0.53 17.19 -18.68
C VAL A 166 0.87 17.58 -19.17
N ALA A 167 1.25 18.84 -19.02
CA ALA A 167 2.54 19.33 -19.51
C ALA A 167 3.71 18.70 -18.73
N SER A 168 3.58 18.61 -17.40
CA SER A 168 4.56 17.94 -16.54
C SER A 168 3.87 17.37 -15.29
N ALA A 169 4.36 16.21 -14.83
CA ALA A 169 4.00 15.65 -13.55
C ALA A 169 5.28 15.24 -12.82
N GLN A 170 5.42 15.70 -11.58
CA GLN A 170 6.60 15.45 -10.76
C GLN A 170 6.46 14.10 -10.08
N VAL A 171 7.48 13.26 -10.18
CA VAL A 171 7.43 11.92 -9.57
C VAL A 171 7.94 12.00 -8.13
N LEU A 172 7.07 11.72 -7.19
CA LEU A 172 7.39 11.56 -5.77
C LEU A 172 7.02 10.14 -5.35
N TYR A 173 7.98 9.25 -5.37
CA TYR A 173 7.76 7.87 -4.91
C TYR A 173 7.39 7.82 -3.43
N ASP A 174 6.47 6.92 -3.08
CA ASP A 174 6.25 6.57 -1.68
C ASP A 174 7.54 6.07 -1.03
N ARG A 175 7.74 6.48 0.20
CA ARG A 175 8.93 6.20 1.00
C ARG A 175 8.52 5.62 2.34
N PRO A 176 9.39 4.82 2.99
CA PRO A 176 9.07 4.27 4.29
C PRO A 176 8.83 5.37 5.32
N ALA A 177 7.88 5.11 6.22
CA ALA A 177 7.70 5.91 7.41
C ALA A 177 8.95 5.89 8.29
N SER A 178 9.19 6.94 9.06
CA SER A 178 10.36 7.06 9.95
C SER A 178 10.50 5.92 10.98
N GLY A 179 9.41 5.19 11.27
CA GLY A 179 9.42 4.01 12.15
C GLY A 179 9.92 2.72 11.47
N PHE A 180 10.01 2.69 10.14
CA PHE A 180 10.53 1.54 9.41
C PHE A 180 12.02 1.71 9.18
N VAL A 181 12.78 1.14 10.07
CA VAL A 181 14.25 1.09 10.00
C VAL A 181 14.71 -0.35 10.16
N PRO A 182 15.81 -0.73 9.52
CA PRO A 182 16.38 -2.03 9.73
C PRO A 182 16.72 -2.25 11.21
N ILE A 183 16.37 -3.42 11.72
CA ILE A 183 16.62 -3.78 13.11
C ILE A 183 17.79 -4.74 13.22
N GLU A 184 18.54 -4.64 14.31
CA GLU A 184 19.65 -5.54 14.61
C GLU A 184 19.16 -6.97 14.82
N GLU A 185 19.99 -7.96 14.51
CA GLU A 185 19.64 -9.38 14.55
C GLU A 185 19.13 -9.84 15.92
N SER A 186 19.75 -9.38 17.00
CA SER A 186 19.33 -9.67 18.37
C SER A 186 17.90 -9.19 18.66
N ARG A 187 17.54 -8.02 18.14
CA ARG A 187 16.17 -7.47 18.26
C ARG A 187 15.19 -8.18 17.33
N ARG A 188 15.63 -8.59 16.14
CA ARG A 188 14.81 -9.41 15.22
C ARG A 188 14.37 -10.69 15.92
N GLU A 189 15.31 -11.40 16.53
CA GLU A 189 14.98 -12.63 17.25
C GLU A 189 14.02 -12.38 18.41
N GLY A 190 14.19 -11.31 19.19
CA GLY A 190 13.26 -10.91 20.24
C GLY A 190 11.83 -10.67 19.73
N TYR A 191 11.66 -9.96 18.60
CA TYR A 191 10.36 -9.77 17.97
C TYR A 191 9.75 -11.09 17.48
N ARG A 192 10.57 -11.98 16.88
CA ARG A 192 10.13 -13.32 16.43
C ARG A 192 9.65 -14.17 17.58
N GLN A 193 10.41 -14.28 18.65
CA GLN A 193 10.06 -15.08 19.81
C GLN A 193 8.75 -14.60 20.44
N ALA A 194 8.60 -13.29 20.65
CA ALA A 194 7.38 -12.71 21.19
C ALA A 194 6.16 -12.97 20.26
N LEU A 195 6.33 -12.82 18.95
CA LEU A 195 5.29 -13.07 17.97
C LEU A 195 4.93 -14.56 17.89
N PHE A 196 5.93 -15.43 17.75
CA PHE A 196 5.74 -16.88 17.61
C PHE A 196 5.12 -17.48 18.86
N GLY A 197 5.49 -17.01 20.05
CA GLY A 197 4.83 -17.38 21.30
C GLY A 197 3.32 -17.03 21.27
N ARG A 198 2.97 -15.82 20.81
CA ARG A 198 1.55 -15.42 20.64
C ARG A 198 0.79 -16.20 19.55
N LEU A 199 1.50 -16.75 18.57
CA LEU A 199 0.94 -17.53 17.46
C LEU A 199 0.92 -19.04 17.73
N GLY A 200 1.52 -19.51 18.83
CA GLY A 200 1.67 -20.93 19.16
C GLY A 200 2.62 -21.66 18.20
N VAL A 201 3.64 -20.96 17.68
CA VAL A 201 4.67 -21.53 16.81
C VAL A 201 5.86 -21.96 17.67
N HIS A 202 6.15 -23.27 17.69
CA HIS A 202 7.22 -23.86 18.52
C HIS A 202 8.33 -24.53 17.70
N ALA A 203 8.21 -24.49 16.36
CA ALA A 203 9.22 -25.07 15.48
C ALA A 203 10.51 -24.21 15.45
N SER A 204 11.65 -24.84 15.16
CA SER A 204 12.93 -24.16 14.92
C SER A 204 13.81 -25.11 14.08
N PRO A 205 14.41 -24.66 12.98
CA PRO A 205 14.36 -23.29 12.43
C PRO A 205 13.05 -22.98 11.72
N VAL A 206 12.64 -21.70 11.72
CA VAL A 206 11.42 -21.22 11.05
C VAL A 206 11.76 -20.07 10.11
N GLY A 207 11.44 -20.20 8.82
CA GLY A 207 11.44 -19.08 7.89
C GLY A 207 10.20 -18.20 8.12
N PHE A 208 10.40 -16.89 8.25
CA PHE A 208 9.31 -15.96 8.55
C PHE A 208 9.01 -15.03 7.38
N ILE A 209 7.79 -15.11 6.86
CA ILE A 209 7.29 -14.31 5.74
C ILE A 209 6.16 -13.42 6.26
N VAL A 210 6.22 -12.12 5.97
CA VAL A 210 5.14 -11.19 6.29
C VAL A 210 4.43 -10.74 5.02
N CYS A 211 3.09 -10.77 5.03
CA CYS A 211 2.25 -10.27 3.95
C CYS A 211 1.36 -9.13 4.47
N PRO A 212 1.81 -7.88 4.36
CA PRO A 212 0.99 -6.73 4.73
C PRO A 212 -0.20 -6.60 3.78
N THR A 213 -1.43 -6.49 4.32
CA THR A 213 -2.63 -6.37 3.51
C THR A 213 -3.67 -5.41 4.10
N SER A 214 -4.56 -4.93 3.24
CA SER A 214 -5.77 -4.19 3.61
C SER A 214 -7.04 -5.01 3.40
N TRP A 215 -6.91 -6.28 2.99
CA TRP A 215 -7.98 -7.21 2.69
C TRP A 215 -9.01 -6.66 1.68
N THR A 216 -8.51 -5.97 0.67
CA THR A 216 -9.28 -5.32 -0.40
C THR A 216 -9.32 -6.16 -1.67
N GLU A 217 -10.17 -5.77 -2.63
CA GLU A 217 -10.38 -6.50 -3.90
C GLU A 217 -9.17 -6.45 -4.85
N ASP A 218 -8.26 -5.55 -4.63
CA ASP A 218 -7.01 -5.38 -5.38
C ASP A 218 -5.87 -6.27 -4.86
N GLU A 219 -6.17 -7.22 -3.97
CA GLU A 219 -5.22 -8.21 -3.45
C GLU A 219 -5.67 -9.63 -3.80
N ASP A 220 -4.79 -10.39 -4.45
CA ASP A 220 -5.08 -11.73 -4.96
C ASP A 220 -4.70 -12.82 -3.95
N PHE A 221 -5.61 -13.10 -3.00
CA PHE A 221 -5.40 -14.12 -1.98
C PHE A 221 -5.50 -15.56 -2.49
N ASP A 222 -6.08 -15.79 -3.65
CA ASP A 222 -6.16 -17.13 -4.23
C ASP A 222 -4.78 -17.62 -4.63
N VAL A 223 -3.94 -16.71 -5.10
CA VAL A 223 -2.55 -17.02 -5.48
C VAL A 223 -1.74 -17.58 -4.30
N ILE A 224 -1.89 -17.05 -3.08
CA ILE A 224 -1.12 -17.57 -1.93
C ILE A 224 -1.64 -18.93 -1.48
N ILE A 225 -2.94 -19.18 -1.53
CA ILE A 225 -3.53 -20.48 -1.17
C ILE A 225 -3.02 -21.55 -2.14
N ASP A 226 -3.12 -21.31 -3.43
CA ASP A 226 -2.63 -22.23 -4.47
C ASP A 226 -1.11 -22.42 -4.40
N ALA A 227 -0.35 -21.37 -4.09
CA ALA A 227 1.09 -21.48 -3.93
C ALA A 227 1.49 -22.33 -2.74
N VAL A 228 0.78 -22.20 -1.60
CA VAL A 228 1.02 -23.02 -0.41
C VAL A 228 0.79 -24.50 -0.71
N LEU A 229 -0.30 -24.85 -1.39
CA LEU A 229 -0.57 -26.25 -1.77
C LEU A 229 0.52 -26.82 -2.68
N ARG A 230 0.93 -26.07 -3.69
CA ARG A 230 2.02 -26.49 -4.62
C ARG A 230 3.36 -26.62 -3.91
N LEU A 231 3.65 -25.69 -3.00
CA LEU A 231 4.88 -25.71 -2.22
C LEU A 231 4.91 -26.93 -1.29
N GLU A 232 3.82 -27.27 -0.61
CA GLU A 232 3.72 -28.47 0.22
C GLU A 232 3.93 -29.75 -0.59
N ASP A 233 3.38 -29.83 -1.81
CA ASP A 233 3.60 -30.98 -2.70
C ASP A 233 5.06 -31.08 -3.13
N ARG A 234 5.68 -29.95 -3.50
CA ARG A 234 7.10 -29.89 -3.86
C ARG A 234 8.01 -30.26 -2.70
N ILE A 235 7.72 -29.77 -1.49
CA ILE A 235 8.45 -30.11 -0.26
C ILE A 235 8.39 -31.63 -0.01
N ARG A 236 7.19 -32.23 -0.12
CA ARG A 236 7.00 -33.65 0.08
C ARG A 236 7.82 -34.47 -0.88
N GLY A 237 7.82 -34.15 -2.17
CA GLY A 237 8.64 -34.81 -3.19
C GLY A 237 10.14 -34.66 -2.90
N TRP A 238 10.58 -33.46 -2.53
CA TRP A 238 11.97 -33.18 -2.20
C TRP A 238 12.42 -33.94 -0.93
N GLU A 239 11.64 -33.93 0.18
CA GLU A 239 11.95 -34.67 1.40
C GLU A 239 12.01 -36.19 1.17
N ALA A 240 11.16 -36.73 0.29
CA ALA A 240 11.19 -38.14 -0.05
C ALA A 240 12.46 -38.56 -0.81
N ALA A 241 13.08 -37.64 -1.53
CA ALA A 241 14.33 -37.87 -2.29
C ALA A 241 15.60 -37.59 -1.46
N GLN A 242 15.47 -37.07 -0.24
CA GLN A 242 16.61 -36.72 0.63
C GLN A 242 16.85 -37.80 1.71
N PRO A 243 18.05 -37.84 2.33
CA PRO A 243 18.26 -38.59 3.56
C PRO A 243 17.25 -38.17 4.64
N SER A 244 16.82 -39.11 5.48
CA SER A 244 15.81 -38.89 6.55
C SER A 244 16.19 -37.78 7.55
N THR A 245 17.46 -37.40 7.62
CA THR A 245 17.99 -36.31 8.46
C THR A 245 17.80 -34.92 7.84
N ARG A 246 17.49 -34.81 6.54
CA ARG A 246 17.33 -33.54 5.86
C ARG A 246 15.84 -33.20 5.71
N ARG A 247 15.43 -32.12 6.35
CA ARG A 247 14.05 -31.64 6.35
C ARG A 247 13.99 -30.21 5.82
N PHE A 248 12.91 -29.91 5.12
CA PHE A 248 12.57 -28.52 4.78
C PHE A 248 12.20 -27.77 6.08
N PRO A 249 12.64 -26.52 6.27
CA PRO A 249 12.27 -25.75 7.45
C PRO A 249 10.77 -25.48 7.48
N ASP A 250 10.22 -25.29 8.68
CA ASP A 250 8.86 -24.77 8.78
C ASP A 250 8.82 -23.30 8.32
N LEU A 251 7.73 -22.93 7.64
CA LEU A 251 7.51 -21.55 7.23
C LEU A 251 6.29 -20.98 7.94
N VAL A 252 6.43 -19.77 8.47
CA VAL A 252 5.29 -18.99 8.96
C VAL A 252 5.05 -17.84 7.99
N ILE A 253 3.85 -17.80 7.42
CA ILE A 253 3.39 -16.69 6.59
C ILE A 253 2.34 -15.93 7.40
N LEU A 254 2.70 -14.75 7.87
CA LEU A 254 1.81 -13.86 8.61
C LEU A 254 1.15 -12.87 7.67
N VAL A 255 -0.14 -12.99 7.47
CA VAL A 255 -0.95 -12.01 6.74
C VAL A 255 -1.49 -10.99 7.73
N THR A 256 -1.03 -9.74 7.64
CA THR A 256 -1.39 -8.69 8.59
C THR A 256 -2.52 -7.83 8.07
N GLY A 257 -3.11 -7.03 8.96
CA GLY A 257 -4.16 -6.07 8.60
C GLY A 257 -5.56 -6.55 8.95
N ASP A 258 -6.54 -5.68 8.66
CA ASP A 258 -7.96 -5.94 8.87
C ASP A 258 -8.77 -5.50 7.65
N GLY A 259 -9.87 -6.20 7.38
CA GLY A 259 -10.75 -5.89 6.25
C GLY A 259 -11.78 -6.97 5.97
N ALA A 260 -12.64 -6.71 5.01
CA ALA A 260 -13.85 -7.49 4.74
C ALA A 260 -13.60 -8.96 4.34
N ARG A 261 -12.48 -9.23 3.67
CA ARG A 261 -12.16 -10.57 3.15
C ARG A 261 -11.40 -11.46 4.12
N ARG A 262 -10.99 -10.94 5.28
CA ARG A 262 -10.16 -11.66 6.25
C ARG A 262 -10.83 -12.96 6.73
N ALA A 263 -12.09 -12.89 7.19
CA ALA A 263 -12.80 -14.06 7.71
C ALA A 263 -13.03 -15.15 6.66
N GLU A 264 -13.23 -14.77 5.39
CA GLU A 264 -13.33 -15.73 4.28
C GLU A 264 -12.01 -16.46 4.07
N PHE A 265 -10.92 -15.70 4.03
CA PHE A 265 -9.58 -16.24 3.86
C PHE A 265 -9.18 -17.18 5.01
N GLU A 266 -9.41 -16.79 6.27
CA GLU A 266 -9.12 -17.63 7.44
C GLU A 266 -9.87 -18.98 7.38
N ARG A 267 -11.15 -18.99 6.95
CA ARG A 267 -11.91 -20.22 6.76
C ARG A 267 -11.32 -21.13 5.67
N ARG A 268 -10.96 -20.57 4.53
CA ARG A 268 -10.36 -21.30 3.41
C ARG A 268 -9.03 -21.91 3.81
N PHE A 269 -8.28 -21.16 4.59
CA PHE A 269 -6.95 -21.55 5.01
C PHE A 269 -6.97 -22.64 6.08
N ALA A 270 -7.91 -22.60 7.03
CA ALA A 270 -8.01 -23.58 8.11
C ALA A 270 -8.22 -25.03 7.62
N GLY A 271 -8.72 -25.19 6.38
CA GLY A 271 -8.94 -26.51 5.75
C GLY A 271 -7.77 -27.01 4.88
N LEU A 272 -6.67 -26.28 4.77
CA LEU A 272 -5.56 -26.69 3.90
C LEU A 272 -4.71 -27.78 4.55
N PRO A 273 -4.30 -28.82 3.78
CA PRO A 273 -3.43 -29.90 4.28
C PRO A 273 -1.95 -29.47 4.32
N ALA A 274 -1.69 -28.30 4.90
CA ALA A 274 -0.32 -27.76 5.02
C ALA A 274 0.35 -28.32 6.28
N ARG A 275 1.54 -28.90 6.14
CA ARG A 275 2.35 -29.49 7.22
C ARG A 275 3.53 -28.64 7.62
N ARG A 276 4.23 -28.08 6.64
CA ARG A 276 5.43 -27.26 6.82
C ARG A 276 5.11 -25.77 6.82
N ILE A 277 3.96 -25.38 6.28
CA ILE A 277 3.61 -23.98 6.11
C ILE A 277 2.46 -23.62 7.04
N GLN A 278 2.72 -22.68 7.92
CA GLN A 278 1.74 -22.12 8.83
C GLN A 278 1.31 -20.74 8.34
N LEU A 279 0.12 -20.63 7.80
CA LEU A 279 -0.49 -19.35 7.42
C LEU A 279 -1.28 -18.82 8.64
N ARG A 280 -1.06 -17.58 8.98
CA ARG A 280 -1.71 -16.90 10.11
C ARG A 280 -2.21 -15.53 9.66
N ALA A 281 -3.43 -15.17 10.05
CA ALA A 281 -3.94 -13.82 9.87
C ALA A 281 -4.00 -13.11 11.22
N ARG A 282 -3.41 -11.92 11.32
CA ARG A 282 -3.42 -11.13 12.56
C ARG A 282 -3.44 -9.64 12.27
N TRP A 283 -4.27 -8.93 13.00
CA TRP A 283 -4.09 -7.50 13.19
C TRP A 283 -2.88 -7.27 14.09
N LEU A 284 -2.05 -6.30 13.72
CA LEU A 284 -0.93 -5.83 14.53
C LEU A 284 -1.20 -4.40 14.98
N GLU A 285 -0.89 -4.11 16.23
CA GLU A 285 -0.94 -2.74 16.70
C GLU A 285 0.09 -1.88 15.94
N PRO A 286 -0.23 -0.61 15.66
CA PRO A 286 0.66 0.27 14.89
C PRO A 286 2.08 0.37 15.44
N GLU A 287 2.22 0.27 16.76
CA GLU A 287 3.51 0.33 17.47
C GLU A 287 4.35 -0.94 17.27
N ASP A 288 3.71 -2.11 17.20
CA ASP A 288 4.37 -3.41 16.99
C ASP A 288 4.69 -3.66 15.50
N TYR A 289 3.92 -3.05 14.59
CA TYR A 289 3.95 -3.37 13.18
C TYR A 289 5.34 -3.20 12.53
N PRO A 290 6.09 -2.09 12.74
CA PRO A 290 7.43 -1.94 12.15
C PRO A 290 8.42 -3.00 12.64
N GLY A 291 8.37 -3.35 13.94
CA GLY A 291 9.24 -4.37 14.52
C GLY A 291 8.94 -5.77 14.00
N VAL A 292 7.68 -6.13 13.89
CA VAL A 292 7.25 -7.43 13.32
C VAL A 292 7.64 -7.51 11.85
N VAL A 293 7.39 -6.46 11.06
CA VAL A 293 7.80 -6.41 9.65
C VAL A 293 9.30 -6.56 9.52
N GLY A 294 10.09 -5.77 10.28
CA GLY A 294 11.55 -5.82 10.24
C GLY A 294 12.15 -7.15 10.71
N SER A 295 11.40 -7.97 11.45
CA SER A 295 11.84 -9.31 11.86
C SER A 295 11.63 -10.38 10.79
N ALA A 296 10.92 -10.10 9.68
CA ALA A 296 10.69 -11.07 8.62
C ALA A 296 11.95 -11.34 7.77
N ASP A 297 12.01 -12.52 7.17
CA ASP A 297 13.01 -12.87 6.18
C ASP A 297 12.64 -12.37 4.80
N LEU A 298 11.34 -12.36 4.50
CA LEU A 298 10.77 -11.97 3.23
C LEU A 298 9.43 -11.27 3.42
N GLY A 299 9.19 -10.20 2.67
CA GLY A 299 7.88 -9.59 2.51
C GLY A 299 7.15 -10.16 1.29
N LEU A 300 5.87 -10.47 1.41
CA LEU A 300 5.03 -10.89 0.30
C LEU A 300 4.04 -9.76 -0.05
N CYS A 301 3.99 -9.37 -1.32
CA CYS A 301 3.06 -8.35 -1.80
C CYS A 301 2.14 -8.95 -2.88
N LEU A 302 0.85 -9.09 -2.55
CA LEU A 302 -0.18 -9.65 -3.42
C LEU A 302 -0.99 -8.58 -4.17
N HIS A 303 -0.58 -7.32 -4.08
CA HIS A 303 -1.29 -6.21 -4.71
C HIS A 303 -1.30 -6.34 -6.23
N ARG A 304 -2.49 -6.12 -6.79
CA ARG A 304 -2.73 -6.03 -8.24
C ARG A 304 -3.25 -4.63 -8.56
N SER A 305 -2.41 -3.82 -9.17
CA SER A 305 -2.80 -2.46 -9.54
C SER A 305 -3.98 -2.43 -10.50
N SER A 306 -5.00 -1.62 -10.20
CA SER A 306 -6.16 -1.42 -11.09
C SER A 306 -5.82 -0.69 -12.37
N SER A 307 -4.78 0.13 -12.36
CA SER A 307 -4.29 0.90 -13.52
C SER A 307 -3.02 0.33 -14.13
N GLY A 308 -2.28 -0.51 -13.39
CA GLY A 308 -0.91 -0.91 -13.70
C GLY A 308 0.12 0.20 -13.48
N LEU A 309 -0.25 1.32 -12.83
CA LEU A 309 0.53 2.55 -12.76
C LEU A 309 0.88 3.02 -11.34
N ASP A 310 0.27 2.46 -10.31
CA ASP A 310 0.62 2.71 -8.90
C ASP A 310 1.63 1.69 -8.38
N ILE A 311 2.28 2.03 -7.29
CA ILE A 311 3.22 1.16 -6.56
C ILE A 311 2.72 1.07 -5.13
N PRO A 312 2.51 -0.15 -4.57
CA PRO A 312 1.95 -0.27 -3.23
C PRO A 312 2.90 0.25 -2.15
N MET A 313 2.40 1.08 -1.25
CA MET A 313 3.16 1.65 -0.11
C MET A 313 3.82 0.59 0.76
N LYS A 314 3.23 -0.63 0.83
CA LYS A 314 3.77 -1.78 1.56
C LYS A 314 5.20 -2.15 1.15
N ILE A 315 5.54 -1.95 -0.13
CA ILE A 315 6.90 -2.17 -0.64
C ILE A 315 7.87 -1.16 -0.04
N ALA A 316 7.45 0.09 0.11
CA ALA A 316 8.27 1.11 0.75
C ALA A 316 8.54 0.76 2.23
N ASP A 317 7.52 0.33 2.97
CA ASP A 317 7.63 -0.07 4.37
C ASP A 317 8.56 -1.28 4.54
N LEU A 318 8.41 -2.31 3.70
CA LEU A 318 9.28 -3.49 3.69
C LEU A 318 10.75 -3.12 3.42
N PHE A 319 11.01 -2.30 2.41
CA PHE A 319 12.36 -1.82 2.13
C PHE A 319 12.91 -0.95 3.26
N GLY A 320 12.08 -0.09 3.87
CA GLY A 320 12.45 0.69 5.04
C GLY A 320 12.92 -0.17 6.20
N ALA A 321 12.22 -1.27 6.44
CA ALA A 321 12.59 -2.26 7.44
C ALA A 321 13.77 -3.17 7.03
N GLY A 322 14.34 -2.99 5.83
CA GLY A 322 15.43 -3.81 5.31
C GLY A 322 14.98 -5.20 4.83
N VAL A 323 13.69 -5.40 4.57
CA VAL A 323 13.13 -6.69 4.20
C VAL A 323 12.95 -6.76 2.68
N PRO A 324 13.51 -7.78 2.00
CA PRO A 324 13.32 -7.98 0.57
C PRO A 324 11.87 -8.38 0.27
N VAL A 325 11.41 -8.10 -0.95
CA VAL A 325 10.01 -8.30 -1.34
C VAL A 325 9.88 -9.38 -2.41
N CYS A 326 8.95 -10.32 -2.20
CA CYS A 326 8.41 -11.16 -3.27
C CYS A 326 7.06 -10.57 -3.69
N ALA A 327 6.95 -10.04 -4.91
CA ALA A 327 5.79 -9.28 -5.36
C ALA A 327 5.12 -9.89 -6.58
N LEU A 328 3.78 -9.86 -6.59
CA LEU A 328 2.98 -10.21 -7.77
C LEU A 328 3.25 -9.18 -8.88
N ASP A 329 3.76 -9.66 -10.02
CA ASP A 329 4.08 -8.81 -11.17
C ASP A 329 2.80 -8.41 -11.91
N TYR A 330 2.52 -7.13 -11.94
CA TYR A 330 1.42 -6.53 -12.71
C TYR A 330 1.93 -5.57 -13.81
N GLY A 331 3.23 -5.53 -14.07
CA GLY A 331 3.79 -4.79 -15.19
C GLY A 331 4.94 -3.84 -14.85
N ALA A 332 5.34 -3.06 -15.83
CA ALA A 332 6.58 -2.28 -15.82
C ALA A 332 6.68 -1.24 -14.69
N CYS A 333 5.55 -0.77 -14.17
CA CYS A 333 5.54 0.22 -13.08
C CYS A 333 6.11 -0.36 -11.79
N LEU A 334 5.81 -1.63 -11.48
CA LEU A 334 6.36 -2.29 -10.30
C LEU A 334 7.89 -2.39 -10.35
N ALA A 335 8.45 -2.61 -11.55
CA ALA A 335 9.90 -2.70 -11.78
C ALA A 335 10.65 -1.39 -11.47
N GLU A 336 9.95 -0.26 -11.36
CA GLU A 336 10.56 1.00 -10.91
C GLU A 336 11.09 0.90 -9.47
N ARG A 337 10.50 0.03 -8.64
CA ARG A 337 10.87 -0.13 -7.24
C ARG A 337 11.37 -1.54 -6.91
N VAL A 338 10.77 -2.59 -7.47
CA VAL A 338 11.16 -3.99 -7.23
C VAL A 338 11.96 -4.48 -8.42
N ARG A 339 13.26 -4.58 -8.23
CA ARG A 339 14.20 -5.12 -9.23
C ARG A 339 14.44 -6.60 -8.94
N HIS A 340 14.01 -7.46 -9.88
CA HIS A 340 14.12 -8.91 -9.75
C HIS A 340 15.58 -9.33 -9.49
N ALA A 341 15.78 -10.20 -8.49
CA ALA A 341 17.08 -10.74 -8.05
C ALA A 341 18.08 -9.69 -7.48
N ASP A 342 17.67 -8.43 -7.30
CA ASP A 342 18.47 -7.38 -6.65
C ASP A 342 17.91 -7.02 -5.27
N ASN A 343 16.70 -6.50 -5.20
CA ASN A 343 16.05 -6.10 -3.94
C ASN A 343 14.76 -6.88 -3.64
N GLY A 344 14.37 -7.78 -4.55
CA GLY A 344 13.19 -8.60 -4.43
C GLY A 344 13.10 -9.62 -5.56
N LEU A 345 12.00 -10.36 -5.55
CA LEU A 345 11.66 -11.35 -6.56
C LEU A 345 10.26 -11.04 -7.11
N LEU A 346 10.06 -11.26 -8.40
CA LEU A 346 8.77 -11.08 -9.05
C LEU A 346 8.20 -12.44 -9.43
N PHE A 347 6.89 -12.61 -9.27
CA PHE A 347 6.16 -13.79 -9.71
C PHE A 347 4.84 -13.37 -10.36
N SER A 348 4.33 -14.18 -11.27
CA SER A 348 3.06 -13.92 -11.98
C SER A 348 2.01 -15.00 -11.70
N THR A 349 2.42 -16.15 -11.18
CA THR A 349 1.54 -17.31 -10.92
C THR A 349 1.82 -17.93 -9.56
N ALA A 350 0.85 -18.68 -9.04
CA ALA A 350 1.00 -19.46 -7.81
C ALA A 350 2.15 -20.50 -7.91
N ALA A 351 2.36 -21.08 -9.08
CA ALA A 351 3.47 -22.02 -9.32
C ALA A 351 4.82 -21.31 -9.16
N GLN A 352 4.99 -20.12 -9.76
CA GLN A 352 6.21 -19.33 -9.62
C GLN A 352 6.45 -18.89 -8.18
N LEU A 353 5.38 -18.50 -7.45
CA LEU A 353 5.51 -18.16 -6.03
C LEU A 353 5.97 -19.36 -5.22
N ALA A 354 5.42 -20.56 -5.47
CA ALA A 354 5.83 -21.79 -4.81
C ALA A 354 7.31 -22.12 -5.12
N ASP A 355 7.75 -21.95 -6.37
CA ASP A 355 9.14 -22.16 -6.77
C ASP A 355 10.09 -21.19 -6.08
N VAL A 356 9.75 -19.90 -6.06
CA VAL A 356 10.53 -18.86 -5.38
C VAL A 356 10.67 -19.15 -3.89
N LEU A 357 9.59 -19.51 -3.21
CA LEU A 357 9.65 -19.84 -1.78
C LEU A 357 10.45 -21.11 -1.51
N PHE A 358 10.30 -22.11 -2.37
CA PHE A 358 11.10 -23.33 -2.25
C PHE A 358 12.61 -23.02 -2.39
N ASP A 359 13.00 -22.31 -3.42
CA ASP A 359 14.40 -22.01 -3.72
C ASP A 359 15.06 -21.12 -2.64
N LEU A 360 14.30 -20.22 -2.03
CA LEU A 360 14.79 -19.37 -0.94
C LEU A 360 15.00 -20.13 0.37
N PHE A 361 14.16 -21.14 0.66
CA PHE A 361 14.11 -21.74 1.99
C PHE A 361 14.57 -23.20 2.06
N GLN A 362 14.81 -23.91 0.96
CA GLN A 362 15.17 -25.34 0.96
C GLN A 362 16.41 -25.69 1.78
N TYR A 363 17.30 -24.73 2.03
CA TYR A 363 18.51 -24.89 2.82
C TYR A 363 18.60 -23.94 4.03
N TYR A 364 17.51 -23.28 4.32
CA TYR A 364 17.43 -22.35 5.45
C TYR A 364 17.53 -23.10 6.80
N PRO A 365 18.26 -22.62 7.82
CA PRO A 365 19.02 -21.38 7.85
C PRO A 365 20.50 -21.54 7.42
N GLN A 366 20.93 -22.71 6.96
CA GLN A 366 22.35 -23.01 6.65
C GLN A 366 22.86 -22.24 5.43
N ASP A 367 22.00 -21.98 4.44
CA ASP A 367 22.33 -21.17 3.28
C ASP A 367 21.26 -20.09 3.10
N GLN A 368 21.70 -18.84 3.24
CA GLN A 368 20.86 -17.64 3.11
C GLN A 368 21.45 -16.64 2.10
N GLN A 369 22.44 -17.05 1.29
CA GLN A 369 23.17 -16.14 0.39
C GLN A 369 22.24 -15.31 -0.50
N LEU A 370 21.18 -15.93 -1.05
CA LEU A 370 20.20 -15.21 -1.88
C LEU A 370 19.38 -14.23 -1.04
N LEU A 371 18.88 -14.63 0.14
CA LEU A 371 18.15 -13.74 1.06
C LEU A 371 19.02 -12.55 1.50
N ASP A 372 20.29 -12.78 1.83
CA ASP A 372 21.22 -11.74 2.28
C ASP A 372 21.52 -10.74 1.16
N ARG A 373 21.71 -11.23 -0.07
CA ARG A 373 21.86 -10.38 -1.25
C ARG A 373 20.63 -9.50 -1.48
N LEU A 374 19.44 -10.11 -1.44
CA LEU A 374 18.17 -9.37 -1.61
C LEU A 374 17.96 -8.36 -0.48
N ARG A 375 18.32 -8.71 0.75
CA ARG A 375 18.24 -7.82 1.93
C ARG A 375 19.17 -6.61 1.76
N ALA A 376 20.38 -6.81 1.28
CA ALA A 376 21.31 -5.73 0.96
C ALA A 376 20.74 -4.79 -0.13
N GLY A 377 20.07 -5.34 -1.13
CA GLY A 377 19.35 -4.58 -2.16
C GLY A 377 18.16 -3.79 -1.62
N ALA A 378 17.37 -4.41 -0.72
CA ALA A 378 16.25 -3.76 -0.03
C ALA A 378 16.73 -2.55 0.79
N HIS A 379 17.80 -2.71 1.56
CA HIS A 379 18.45 -1.62 2.30
C HIS A 379 18.83 -0.41 1.42
N LYS A 380 19.44 -0.67 0.28
CA LYS A 380 19.77 0.39 -0.68
C LYS A 380 18.53 1.07 -1.23
N SER A 381 17.45 0.33 -1.41
CA SER A 381 16.17 0.81 -1.97
C SER A 381 15.34 1.63 -0.99
N ALA A 382 15.62 1.58 0.31
CA ALA A 382 15.01 2.41 1.32
C ALA A 382 15.40 3.89 1.20
N ARG A 383 16.54 4.17 0.57
CA ARG A 383 17.05 5.54 0.37
C ARG A 383 16.55 6.15 -0.94
N PRO A 384 16.43 7.50 -1.00
CA PRO A 384 16.47 8.46 0.10
C PRO A 384 15.24 8.34 1.03
N SER A 385 15.29 8.98 2.21
CA SER A 385 14.14 9.07 3.14
C SER A 385 12.96 9.84 2.52
N TRP A 386 11.81 9.84 3.20
CA TRP A 386 10.67 10.65 2.77
C TRP A 386 11.03 12.13 2.72
N GLU A 387 11.66 12.64 3.77
CA GLU A 387 12.02 14.06 3.89
C GLU A 387 13.00 14.49 2.80
N GLU A 388 14.03 13.68 2.53
CA GLU A 388 15.00 13.92 1.45
C GLU A 388 14.33 13.86 0.08
N GLY A 389 13.45 12.89 -0.17
CA GLY A 389 12.69 12.75 -1.41
C GLY A 389 11.74 13.92 -1.62
N TRP A 390 10.99 14.29 -0.58
CA TRP A 390 10.07 15.42 -0.62
C TRP A 390 10.79 16.76 -0.86
N ALA A 391 11.90 16.98 -0.17
CA ALA A 391 12.70 18.21 -0.35
C ALA A 391 13.22 18.36 -1.78
N ARG A 392 13.59 17.25 -2.41
CA ARG A 392 14.10 17.25 -3.78
C ARG A 392 13.02 17.38 -4.85
N GLU A 393 11.90 16.63 -4.67
CA GLU A 393 10.92 16.43 -5.74
C GLU A 393 9.65 17.29 -5.57
N ALA A 394 9.22 17.57 -4.34
CA ALA A 394 7.94 18.25 -4.10
C ALA A 394 8.07 19.68 -3.56
N ARG A 395 9.17 20.00 -2.89
CA ARG A 395 9.34 21.28 -2.19
C ARG A 395 9.11 22.49 -3.11
N ALA A 396 9.76 22.51 -4.27
CA ALA A 396 9.66 23.63 -5.21
C ALA A 396 8.24 23.82 -5.78
N LEU A 397 7.44 22.74 -5.83
CA LEU A 397 6.06 22.79 -6.28
C LEU A 397 5.10 23.23 -5.18
N LEU A 398 5.35 22.87 -3.92
CA LEU A 398 4.42 23.03 -2.81
C LEU A 398 4.71 24.25 -1.94
N LEU A 399 5.93 24.74 -1.92
CA LEU A 399 6.29 25.99 -1.21
C LEU A 399 6.24 27.19 -2.16
N PRO A 400 6.04 28.38 -1.61
CA PRO A 400 6.08 29.64 -2.39
C PRO A 400 7.45 29.92 -2.98
#